data_8479abb9562cb467251b7fcc0c881065
#
_entry.id   8479abb9562cb467251b7fcc0c881065
#
_cell.length_a   1.000
_cell.length_b   1.000
_cell.length_c   1.000
_cell.angle_alpha   90.00
_cell.angle_beta   90.00
_cell.angle_gamma   90.00
#
_symmetry.space_group_name_H-M   'P 1'
#
loop_
_entity.id
_entity.type
_entity.pdbx_description
1 polymer ?
#
loop_
_entity_poly.entity_id
_entity_poly.type
_entity_poly.pdbx_seq_one_letter_code
_entity_poly.pdbx_strand_id
1 'polypeptide(L)'
;MKMGQMVTINQPLDQDTAMIVVEEMGHKAVVAALDDPEAFTDEDAGQKDAELLPRAPVVTVMGHVDHGKTSLLDYIRRAKVASGEAGGITQHIGAYHVETPRGMVSFLDTPGHEAFTAMRARGAQATDIVILVVAADDGVMPQTKEAIKHAKAAKVPIVVAITKADKPDANPDRVKQELVVEEVVPEEYGGDSPFVPVSSKTGMGIDELLEQVLLQAEVLELKAPVEAMAKGLVIEAQLDKGRGPVATVLVQSGTLKVGDVVLAGQTSGRVRAMLDENGKPAKTAGPSIPVEIQGLSDVPQAGDEFMVLSDERRAREIATYRAGKFRNTKLAKQQAAKLENVFNEMTAGEVQTLPIIIKADVQGSQEALAASLLKLSTDEIRVQLVYAGVGGISESDVNLAIASKAIVIGFNVRA
;
A
#
# COMPACT_ATOMS: atom_id res chain seq x y z
N MET A 1 46.13 -13.09 -7.77
CA MET A 1 47.07 -14.05 -8.33
C MET A 1 46.50 -14.95 -9.43
N LYS A 2 45.23 -15.42 -9.32
CA LYS A 2 44.63 -16.24 -10.40
C LYS A 2 44.30 -15.49 -11.70
N MET A 3 44.23 -14.15 -11.67
CA MET A 3 43.89 -13.30 -12.82
C MET A 3 45.11 -12.55 -13.42
N GLY A 4 46.33 -12.96 -13.07
CA GLY A 4 47.54 -12.44 -13.69
C GLY A 4 48.05 -11.08 -13.21
N GLN A 5 47.38 -10.44 -12.27
CA GLN A 5 47.86 -9.20 -11.64
C GLN A 5 48.49 -9.51 -10.27
N MET A 6 49.70 -9.06 -10.08
CA MET A 6 50.37 -9.08 -8.77
C MET A 6 50.09 -7.76 -8.06
N VAL A 7 49.22 -7.78 -7.08
CA VAL A 7 48.89 -6.65 -6.21
C VAL A 7 49.35 -6.88 -4.78
N THR A 8 49.83 -5.83 -4.14
CA THR A 8 50.18 -5.84 -2.71
C THR A 8 48.97 -5.44 -1.87
N ILE A 9 48.96 -5.82 -0.58
CA ILE A 9 47.88 -5.53 0.37
C ILE A 9 47.47 -4.04 0.45
N ASN A 10 48.39 -3.14 0.15
CA ASN A 10 48.17 -1.68 0.23
C ASN A 10 47.90 -1.02 -1.13
N GLN A 11 47.75 -1.78 -2.19
CA GLN A 11 47.53 -1.22 -3.52
C GLN A 11 46.05 -1.09 -3.81
N PRO A 12 45.53 0.11 -4.15
CA PRO A 12 44.12 0.28 -4.50
C PRO A 12 43.84 -0.47 -5.80
N LEU A 13 42.72 -1.21 -5.79
CA LEU A 13 42.14 -1.85 -6.98
C LEU A 13 41.18 -0.87 -7.64
N ASP A 14 41.10 -0.92 -8.97
CA ASP A 14 40.02 -0.26 -9.70
C ASP A 14 38.69 -0.97 -9.46
N GLN A 15 37.58 -0.25 -9.63
CA GLN A 15 36.24 -0.70 -9.32
C GLN A 15 35.87 -1.98 -10.09
N ASP A 16 36.17 -2.06 -11.38
CA ASP A 16 35.85 -3.18 -12.23
C ASP A 16 36.57 -4.47 -11.80
N THR A 17 37.87 -4.35 -11.47
CA THR A 17 38.65 -5.46 -10.95
C THR A 17 38.14 -5.93 -9.59
N ALA A 18 37.73 -5.01 -8.71
CA ALA A 18 37.14 -5.37 -7.41
C ALA A 18 35.82 -6.11 -7.57
N MET A 19 34.94 -5.68 -8.50
CA MET A 19 33.68 -6.35 -8.79
C MET A 19 33.90 -7.77 -9.28
N ILE A 20 34.80 -7.99 -10.23
CA ILE A 20 35.12 -9.31 -10.76
C ILE A 20 35.65 -10.25 -9.67
N VAL A 21 36.50 -9.76 -8.76
CA VAL A 21 37.02 -10.56 -7.64
C VAL A 21 35.90 -10.99 -6.68
N VAL A 22 34.96 -10.08 -6.38
CA VAL A 22 33.82 -10.38 -5.51
C VAL A 22 32.87 -11.41 -6.16
N GLU A 23 32.63 -11.31 -7.44
CA GLU A 23 31.81 -12.27 -8.18
C GLU A 23 32.46 -13.65 -8.26
N GLU A 24 33.79 -13.73 -8.47
CA GLU A 24 34.52 -15.00 -8.43
C GLU A 24 34.50 -15.67 -7.05
N MET A 25 34.35 -14.88 -5.99
CA MET A 25 34.19 -15.41 -4.62
C MET A 25 32.75 -15.86 -4.32
N GLY A 26 31.84 -15.80 -5.29
CA GLY A 26 30.43 -16.24 -5.16
C GLY A 26 29.50 -15.23 -4.54
N HIS A 27 29.92 -13.96 -4.46
CA HIS A 27 29.12 -12.85 -3.96
C HIS A 27 28.68 -11.93 -5.09
N LYS A 28 27.56 -11.24 -4.89
CA LYS A 28 27.09 -10.23 -5.86
C LYS A 28 27.70 -8.87 -5.51
N ALA A 29 28.46 -8.30 -6.41
CA ALA A 29 29.00 -6.94 -6.26
C ALA A 29 27.97 -5.90 -6.69
N VAL A 30 27.81 -4.86 -5.88
CA VAL A 30 26.96 -3.69 -6.18
C VAL A 30 27.80 -2.44 -6.07
N VAL A 31 27.72 -1.58 -7.08
CA VAL A 31 28.41 -0.28 -7.06
C VAL A 31 27.68 0.66 -6.12
N ALA A 32 28.34 1.06 -5.03
CA ALA A 32 27.85 2.08 -4.11
C ALA A 32 28.60 3.40 -4.36
N ALA A 33 27.89 4.50 -4.59
CA ALA A 33 28.50 5.81 -4.60
C ALA A 33 28.89 6.20 -3.16
N LEU A 34 30.13 6.69 -2.97
CA LEU A 34 30.65 7.10 -1.67
C LEU A 34 29.80 8.20 -0.98
N ASP A 35 29.05 8.95 -1.78
CA ASP A 35 28.17 10.03 -1.32
C ASP A 35 26.70 9.60 -1.20
N ASP A 36 26.38 8.30 -1.37
CA ASP A 36 25.01 7.81 -1.22
C ASP A 36 24.74 7.40 0.24
N PRO A 37 23.93 8.17 0.98
CA PRO A 37 23.60 7.83 2.36
C PRO A 37 22.84 6.50 2.52
N GLU A 38 22.27 5.97 1.41
CA GLU A 38 21.53 4.72 1.38
C GLU A 38 22.45 3.48 1.26
N ALA A 39 23.70 3.66 0.82
CA ALA A 39 24.61 2.56 0.53
C ALA A 39 24.89 1.61 1.71
N PHE A 40 24.61 2.02 2.95
CA PHE A 40 24.88 1.28 4.18
C PHE A 40 23.64 1.05 5.04
N THR A 41 22.41 1.27 4.54
CA THR A 41 21.19 1.05 5.32
C THR A 41 20.94 -0.42 5.64
N ASP A 42 21.41 -1.33 4.79
CA ASP A 42 21.30 -2.78 5.01
C ASP A 42 22.25 -3.29 6.10
N GLU A 43 23.34 -2.58 6.40
CA GLU A 43 24.28 -2.94 7.47
C GLU A 43 23.76 -2.51 8.86
N ASP A 44 23.02 -1.39 8.96
CA ASP A 44 22.36 -1.00 10.21
C ASP A 44 21.11 -1.86 10.50
N ALA A 45 20.54 -2.49 9.51
CA ALA A 45 19.56 -3.55 9.68
C ALA A 45 20.17 -4.87 10.20
N GLY A 46 21.42 -4.82 10.66
CA GLY A 46 22.30 -5.91 11.07
C GLY A 46 21.83 -6.83 12.20
N GLN A 47 20.66 -7.42 12.00
CA GLN A 47 20.18 -8.53 12.80
C GLN A 47 19.94 -9.75 11.90
N LYS A 48 21.04 -10.18 11.24
CA LYS A 48 21.02 -11.42 10.43
C LYS A 48 20.76 -12.68 11.27
N ASP A 49 20.81 -12.58 12.59
CA ASP A 49 20.70 -13.71 13.53
C ASP A 49 19.41 -13.70 14.38
N ALA A 50 18.43 -12.83 14.05
CA ALA A 50 17.17 -12.82 14.79
C ALA A 50 16.33 -14.07 14.47
N GLU A 51 15.83 -14.75 15.53
CA GLU A 51 14.98 -15.91 15.40
C GLU A 51 13.69 -15.59 14.63
N LEU A 52 13.40 -16.43 13.63
CA LEU A 52 12.17 -16.31 12.83
C LEU A 52 11.02 -17.00 13.58
N LEU A 53 10.07 -16.23 14.04
CA LEU A 53 8.88 -16.71 14.72
C LEU A 53 7.66 -16.65 13.78
N PRO A 54 6.67 -17.55 13.97
CA PRO A 54 5.41 -17.47 13.23
C PRO A 54 4.72 -16.12 13.42
N ARG A 55 4.18 -15.57 12.34
CA ARG A 55 3.40 -14.34 12.35
C ARG A 55 1.99 -14.54 11.82
N ALA A 56 1.09 -13.67 12.21
CA ALA A 56 -0.27 -13.64 11.68
C ALA A 56 -0.27 -13.38 10.17
N PRO A 57 -1.18 -14.00 9.40
CA PRO A 57 -1.36 -13.65 8.00
C PRO A 57 -1.94 -12.24 7.86
N VAL A 58 -1.49 -11.52 6.86
CA VAL A 58 -2.09 -10.27 6.41
C VAL A 58 -3.03 -10.59 5.25
N VAL A 59 -4.29 -10.26 5.40
CA VAL A 59 -5.35 -10.63 4.46
C VAL A 59 -5.99 -9.37 3.90
N THR A 60 -5.98 -9.23 2.59
CA THR A 60 -6.68 -8.13 1.93
C THR A 60 -8.02 -8.60 1.38
N VAL A 61 -9.07 -7.82 1.63
CA VAL A 61 -10.41 -8.09 1.11
C VAL A 61 -10.66 -7.24 -0.13
N MET A 62 -10.95 -7.91 -1.24
CA MET A 62 -11.15 -7.29 -2.55
C MET A 62 -12.44 -7.77 -3.20
N GLY A 63 -13.00 -6.99 -4.09
CA GLY A 63 -14.21 -7.35 -4.84
C GLY A 63 -14.97 -6.11 -5.30
N HIS A 64 -16.07 -6.34 -6.00
CA HIS A 64 -16.90 -5.27 -6.55
C HIS A 64 -17.62 -4.46 -5.46
N VAL A 65 -18.05 -3.25 -5.79
CA VAL A 65 -18.93 -2.41 -4.95
C VAL A 65 -20.23 -3.18 -4.71
N ASP A 66 -20.85 -3.02 -3.55
CA ASP A 66 -22.12 -3.66 -3.14
C ASP A 66 -22.11 -5.20 -3.08
N HIS A 67 -20.95 -5.85 -3.25
CA HIS A 67 -20.82 -7.29 -3.03
C HIS A 67 -20.71 -7.69 -1.56
N GLY A 68 -20.87 -6.74 -0.62
CA GLY A 68 -20.94 -7.01 0.81
C GLY A 68 -19.59 -7.11 1.53
N LYS A 69 -18.50 -6.55 0.96
CA LYS A 69 -17.17 -6.51 1.61
C LYS A 69 -17.22 -5.89 3.01
N THR A 70 -17.68 -4.62 3.09
CA THR A 70 -17.74 -3.88 4.35
C THR A 70 -18.66 -4.57 5.36
N SER A 71 -19.80 -5.12 4.91
CA SER A 71 -20.70 -5.87 5.78
C SER A 71 -20.08 -7.17 6.30
N LEU A 72 -19.28 -7.87 5.49
CA LEU A 72 -18.55 -9.06 5.90
C LEU A 72 -17.49 -8.71 6.96
N LEU A 73 -16.74 -7.66 6.74
CA LEU A 73 -15.70 -7.19 7.65
C LEU A 73 -16.30 -6.64 8.96
N ASP A 74 -17.41 -5.91 8.90
CA ASP A 74 -18.14 -5.46 10.08
C ASP A 74 -18.61 -6.62 10.96
N TYR A 75 -19.09 -7.70 10.32
CA TYR A 75 -19.45 -8.90 11.04
C TYR A 75 -18.24 -9.53 11.73
N ILE A 76 -17.13 -9.68 11.02
CA ILE A 76 -15.89 -10.26 11.55
C ILE A 76 -15.34 -9.41 12.71
N ARG A 77 -15.33 -8.08 12.58
CA ARG A 77 -14.90 -7.14 13.62
C ARG A 77 -15.89 -7.02 14.78
N ARG A 78 -17.13 -7.45 14.60
CA ARG A 78 -18.26 -7.13 15.50
C ARG A 78 -18.45 -5.62 15.71
N ALA A 79 -18.14 -4.84 14.69
CA ALA A 79 -18.25 -3.37 14.65
C ALA A 79 -19.19 -2.96 13.51
N LYS A 80 -19.70 -1.73 13.54
CA LYS A 80 -20.61 -1.18 12.51
C LYS A 80 -19.94 0.00 11.82
N VAL A 81 -18.95 -0.26 10.97
CA VAL A 81 -18.25 0.79 10.22
C VAL A 81 -19.07 1.28 9.03
N ALA A 82 -19.75 0.39 8.33
CA ALA A 82 -20.60 0.72 7.18
C ALA A 82 -21.68 1.79 7.49
N SER A 83 -22.17 1.84 8.72
CA SER A 83 -23.16 2.85 9.12
C SER A 83 -22.56 4.24 9.37
N GLY A 84 -21.25 4.35 9.53
CA GLY A 84 -20.52 5.60 9.78
C GLY A 84 -19.89 6.25 8.54
N GLU A 85 -19.72 5.49 7.46
CA GLU A 85 -19.15 6.00 6.21
C GLU A 85 -20.23 6.56 5.27
N ALA A 86 -19.87 7.60 4.52
CA ALA A 86 -20.77 8.21 3.53
C ALA A 86 -21.09 7.20 2.41
N GLY A 87 -22.37 6.91 2.24
CA GLY A 87 -22.85 5.92 1.28
C GLY A 87 -22.71 4.46 1.70
N GLY A 88 -22.23 4.17 2.92
CA GLY A 88 -22.07 2.81 3.44
C GLY A 88 -20.99 1.98 2.73
N ILE A 89 -20.04 2.63 2.08
CA ILE A 89 -18.94 2.01 1.33
C ILE A 89 -17.58 2.43 1.88
N THR A 90 -16.61 1.53 1.83
CA THR A 90 -15.23 1.83 2.22
C THR A 90 -14.58 2.79 1.23
N GLN A 91 -14.09 3.92 1.70
CA GLN A 91 -13.43 4.97 0.91
C GLN A 91 -11.93 5.09 1.20
N HIS A 92 -11.50 4.63 2.37
CA HIS A 92 -10.11 4.61 2.81
C HIS A 92 -9.62 3.18 3.01
N ILE A 93 -8.31 2.94 2.92
CA ILE A 93 -7.77 1.63 3.31
C ILE A 93 -7.86 1.52 4.83
N GLY A 94 -8.67 0.60 5.32
CA GLY A 94 -8.75 0.21 6.72
C GLY A 94 -7.76 -0.92 7.02
N ALA A 95 -7.08 -0.84 8.16
CA ALA A 95 -6.22 -1.92 8.64
C ALA A 95 -6.54 -2.24 10.09
N TYR A 96 -6.76 -3.50 10.41
CA TYR A 96 -7.09 -3.95 11.75
C TYR A 96 -6.75 -5.43 11.94
N HIS A 97 -6.61 -5.86 13.18
CA HIS A 97 -6.39 -7.26 13.50
C HIS A 97 -7.59 -7.87 14.25
N VAL A 98 -7.81 -9.15 14.04
CA VAL A 98 -8.88 -9.92 14.68
C VAL A 98 -8.28 -11.18 15.30
N GLU A 99 -8.59 -11.41 16.57
CA GLU A 99 -8.28 -12.67 17.24
C GLU A 99 -9.38 -13.69 16.99
N THR A 100 -9.00 -14.84 16.47
CA THR A 100 -9.89 -15.99 16.29
C THR A 100 -9.47 -17.12 17.23
N PRO A 101 -10.36 -18.10 17.51
CA PRO A 101 -9.99 -19.26 18.34
C PRO A 101 -8.78 -20.05 17.83
N ARG A 102 -8.45 -19.93 16.54
CA ARG A 102 -7.32 -20.62 15.90
C ARG A 102 -6.07 -19.76 15.69
N GLY A 103 -6.18 -18.46 15.89
CA GLY A 103 -5.04 -17.55 15.69
C GLY A 103 -5.48 -16.14 15.34
N MET A 104 -4.51 -15.25 15.22
CA MET A 104 -4.71 -13.86 14.83
C MET A 104 -4.65 -13.70 13.31
N VAL A 105 -5.49 -12.83 12.77
CA VAL A 105 -5.53 -12.45 11.34
C VAL A 105 -5.54 -10.93 11.26
N SER A 106 -4.68 -10.35 10.42
CA SER A 106 -4.67 -8.92 10.14
C SER A 106 -5.36 -8.65 8.81
N PHE A 107 -6.36 -7.81 8.83
CA PHE A 107 -7.16 -7.46 7.65
C PHE A 107 -6.77 -6.10 7.10
N LEU A 108 -6.72 -6.01 5.75
CA LEU A 108 -6.67 -4.77 4.99
C LEU A 108 -7.96 -4.67 4.17
N ASP A 109 -8.78 -3.68 4.48
CA ASP A 109 -9.99 -3.38 3.70
C ASP A 109 -9.65 -2.37 2.60
N THR A 110 -9.94 -2.71 1.35
CA THR A 110 -9.67 -1.85 0.19
C THR A 110 -10.96 -1.39 -0.46
N PRO A 111 -11.03 -0.10 -0.87
CA PRO A 111 -12.20 0.41 -1.59
C PRO A 111 -12.47 -0.38 -2.89
N GLY A 112 -13.75 -0.69 -3.14
CA GLY A 112 -14.15 -1.46 -4.31
C GLY A 112 -14.28 -0.63 -5.60
N HIS A 113 -14.42 0.68 -5.51
CA HIS A 113 -14.69 1.55 -6.65
C HIS A 113 -13.48 1.64 -7.62
N GLU A 114 -13.74 1.74 -8.92
CA GLU A 114 -12.73 1.78 -9.99
C GLU A 114 -11.65 2.85 -9.77
N ALA A 115 -12.02 4.01 -9.24
CA ALA A 115 -11.09 5.10 -8.95
C ALA A 115 -9.92 4.71 -8.03
N PHE A 116 -10.06 3.64 -7.21
CA PHE A 116 -9.10 3.23 -6.20
C PHE A 116 -8.21 2.05 -6.64
N THR A 117 -7.96 1.89 -7.94
CA THR A 117 -7.09 0.82 -8.49
C THR A 117 -5.70 0.78 -7.85
N ALA A 118 -5.07 1.94 -7.62
CA ALA A 118 -3.76 2.02 -6.96
C ALA A 118 -3.79 1.48 -5.52
N MET A 119 -4.88 1.73 -4.79
CA MET A 119 -5.06 1.20 -3.44
C MET A 119 -5.21 -0.33 -3.43
N ARG A 120 -5.93 -0.91 -4.42
CA ARG A 120 -6.05 -2.37 -4.56
C ARG A 120 -4.72 -3.02 -4.91
N ALA A 121 -3.95 -2.43 -5.82
CA ALA A 121 -2.62 -2.91 -6.17
C ALA A 121 -1.68 -2.90 -4.95
N ARG A 122 -1.71 -1.82 -4.17
CA ARG A 122 -0.95 -1.70 -2.91
C ARG A 122 -1.41 -2.73 -1.88
N GLY A 123 -2.72 -2.90 -1.71
CA GLY A 123 -3.27 -3.93 -0.84
C GLY A 123 -2.76 -5.31 -1.22
N ALA A 124 -2.78 -5.69 -2.50
CA ALA A 124 -2.27 -6.98 -2.96
C ALA A 124 -0.78 -7.18 -2.69
N GLN A 125 0.04 -6.13 -2.82
CA GLN A 125 1.49 -6.20 -2.56
C GLN A 125 1.83 -6.32 -1.06
N ALA A 126 0.97 -5.78 -0.20
CA ALA A 126 1.16 -5.78 1.25
C ALA A 126 0.66 -7.06 1.95
N THR A 127 0.02 -7.97 1.22
CA THR A 127 -0.76 -9.07 1.78
C THR A 127 -0.14 -10.45 1.50
N ASP A 128 -0.49 -11.38 2.35
CA ASP A 128 -0.13 -12.81 2.20
C ASP A 128 -1.26 -13.60 1.53
N ILE A 129 -2.53 -13.21 1.74
CA ILE A 129 -3.72 -13.90 1.22
C ILE A 129 -4.74 -12.86 0.79
N VAL A 130 -5.41 -13.06 -0.33
CA VAL A 130 -6.53 -12.23 -0.78
C VAL A 130 -7.84 -12.96 -0.56
N ILE A 131 -8.79 -12.32 0.11
CA ILE A 131 -10.20 -12.75 0.11
C ILE A 131 -10.91 -12.01 -1.03
N LEU A 132 -11.30 -12.77 -2.05
CA LEU A 132 -12.08 -12.26 -3.16
C LEU A 132 -13.57 -12.40 -2.85
N VAL A 133 -14.24 -11.27 -2.70
CA VAL A 133 -15.69 -11.23 -2.39
C VAL A 133 -16.49 -11.11 -3.67
N VAL A 134 -17.37 -12.08 -3.89
CA VAL A 134 -18.28 -12.13 -5.05
C VAL A 134 -19.70 -12.39 -4.55
N ALA A 135 -20.66 -11.56 -4.94
CA ALA A 135 -22.04 -11.74 -4.56
C ALA A 135 -22.69 -12.86 -5.38
N ALA A 136 -23.43 -13.76 -4.70
CA ALA A 136 -24.07 -14.92 -5.31
C ALA A 136 -25.20 -14.56 -6.28
N ASP A 137 -25.79 -13.39 -6.13
CA ASP A 137 -26.84 -12.83 -6.98
C ASP A 137 -26.32 -12.12 -8.23
N ASP A 138 -25.16 -11.44 -8.13
CA ASP A 138 -24.61 -10.62 -9.22
C ASP A 138 -23.56 -11.35 -10.09
N GLY A 139 -22.74 -12.22 -9.48
CA GLY A 139 -21.66 -12.93 -10.17
C GLY A 139 -20.37 -12.11 -10.33
N VAL A 140 -19.57 -12.46 -11.34
CA VAL A 140 -18.26 -11.82 -11.57
C VAL A 140 -18.40 -10.50 -12.31
N MET A 141 -18.03 -9.41 -11.64
CA MET A 141 -18.12 -8.04 -12.14
C MET A 141 -16.73 -7.52 -12.59
N PRO A 142 -16.63 -6.40 -13.34
CA PRO A 142 -15.35 -5.88 -13.85
C PRO A 142 -14.29 -5.65 -12.76
N GLN A 143 -14.68 -5.12 -11.61
CA GLN A 143 -13.77 -4.88 -10.49
C GLN A 143 -13.32 -6.18 -9.81
N THR A 144 -14.13 -7.25 -9.89
CA THR A 144 -13.73 -8.60 -9.46
C THR A 144 -12.60 -9.12 -10.35
N LYS A 145 -12.72 -8.95 -11.67
CA LYS A 145 -11.65 -9.32 -12.63
C LYS A 145 -10.36 -8.55 -12.40
N GLU A 146 -10.48 -7.26 -12.09
CA GLU A 146 -9.33 -6.42 -11.74
C GLU A 146 -8.66 -6.91 -10.45
N ALA A 147 -9.43 -7.23 -9.41
CA ALA A 147 -8.92 -7.77 -8.16
C ALA A 147 -8.16 -9.09 -8.36
N ILE A 148 -8.69 -9.98 -9.21
CA ILE A 148 -8.01 -11.24 -9.59
C ILE A 148 -6.66 -10.94 -10.26
N LYS A 149 -6.61 -9.98 -11.19
CA LYS A 149 -5.36 -9.60 -11.86
C LYS A 149 -4.32 -9.06 -10.88
N HIS A 150 -4.74 -8.23 -9.90
CA HIS A 150 -3.84 -7.73 -8.86
C HIS A 150 -3.31 -8.85 -7.96
N ALA A 151 -4.15 -9.77 -7.52
CA ALA A 151 -3.74 -10.91 -6.71
C ALA A 151 -2.77 -11.84 -7.47
N LYS A 152 -3.05 -12.13 -8.74
CA LYS A 152 -2.16 -12.94 -9.60
C LYS A 152 -0.82 -12.24 -9.87
N ALA A 153 -0.84 -10.93 -10.13
CA ALA A 153 0.39 -10.14 -10.32
C ALA A 153 1.28 -10.13 -9.07
N ALA A 154 0.67 -10.10 -7.90
CA ALA A 154 1.36 -10.20 -6.61
C ALA A 154 1.72 -11.65 -6.23
N LYS A 155 1.25 -12.64 -6.98
CA LYS A 155 1.44 -14.10 -6.71
C LYS A 155 0.90 -14.52 -5.34
N VAL A 156 -0.22 -13.96 -4.94
CA VAL A 156 -0.86 -14.18 -3.65
C VAL A 156 -2.00 -15.19 -3.81
N PRO A 157 -2.15 -16.20 -2.93
CA PRO A 157 -3.27 -17.13 -2.95
C PRO A 157 -4.60 -16.42 -2.73
N ILE A 158 -5.64 -16.92 -3.40
CA ILE A 158 -6.99 -16.35 -3.38
C ILE A 158 -7.92 -17.31 -2.65
N VAL A 159 -8.63 -16.80 -1.65
CA VAL A 159 -9.77 -17.45 -1.01
C VAL A 159 -11.04 -16.73 -1.47
N VAL A 160 -12.01 -17.45 -1.99
CA VAL A 160 -13.23 -16.84 -2.52
C VAL A 160 -14.36 -16.91 -1.48
N ALA A 161 -14.90 -15.75 -1.14
CA ALA A 161 -16.10 -15.61 -0.33
C ALA A 161 -17.30 -15.28 -1.22
N ILE A 162 -18.22 -16.24 -1.38
CA ILE A 162 -19.46 -16.04 -2.11
C ILE A 162 -20.48 -15.46 -1.15
N THR A 163 -20.70 -14.16 -1.20
CA THR A 163 -21.59 -13.43 -0.27
C THR A 163 -23.04 -13.48 -0.70
N LYS A 164 -23.91 -13.02 0.21
CA LYS A 164 -25.37 -13.01 0.01
C LYS A 164 -25.96 -14.41 -0.29
N ALA A 165 -25.30 -15.46 0.23
CA ALA A 165 -25.72 -16.84 0.01
C ALA A 165 -27.09 -17.19 0.63
N ASP A 166 -27.61 -16.33 1.51
CA ASP A 166 -28.94 -16.42 2.13
C ASP A 166 -30.08 -15.94 1.23
N LYS A 167 -29.79 -15.28 0.10
CA LYS A 167 -30.83 -14.78 -0.80
C LYS A 167 -31.44 -15.91 -1.64
N PRO A 168 -32.75 -15.82 -1.97
CA PRO A 168 -33.41 -16.80 -2.83
C PRO A 168 -32.86 -16.83 -4.26
N ASP A 169 -32.34 -15.73 -4.74
CA ASP A 169 -31.72 -15.60 -6.08
C ASP A 169 -30.23 -15.98 -6.10
N ALA A 170 -29.68 -16.44 -4.96
CA ALA A 170 -28.29 -16.84 -4.85
C ALA A 170 -28.00 -18.07 -5.73
N ASN A 171 -26.97 -17.95 -6.59
CA ASN A 171 -26.51 -19.05 -7.43
C ASN A 171 -24.98 -19.23 -7.31
N PRO A 172 -24.50 -19.92 -6.26
CA PRO A 172 -23.06 -20.16 -6.07
C PRO A 172 -22.40 -20.92 -7.22
N ASP A 173 -23.09 -21.85 -7.87
CA ASP A 173 -22.54 -22.65 -8.96
C ASP A 173 -22.25 -21.80 -10.20
N ARG A 174 -23.09 -20.83 -10.51
CA ARG A 174 -22.83 -19.86 -11.56
C ARG A 174 -21.57 -19.06 -11.27
N VAL A 175 -21.42 -18.57 -10.02
CA VAL A 175 -20.23 -17.83 -9.59
C VAL A 175 -18.96 -18.68 -9.74
N LYS A 176 -19.00 -19.95 -9.35
CA LYS A 176 -17.88 -20.89 -9.54
C LYS A 176 -17.49 -21.02 -11.01
N GLN A 177 -18.47 -21.18 -11.89
CA GLN A 177 -18.23 -21.29 -13.34
C GLN A 177 -17.62 -20.02 -13.93
N GLU A 178 -18.13 -18.84 -13.56
CA GLU A 178 -17.62 -17.55 -14.01
C GLU A 178 -16.18 -17.31 -13.54
N LEU A 179 -15.83 -17.71 -12.31
CA LEU A 179 -14.47 -17.58 -11.77
C LEU A 179 -13.49 -18.57 -12.41
N VAL A 180 -13.93 -19.76 -12.80
CA VAL A 180 -13.09 -20.71 -13.56
C VAL A 180 -12.66 -20.11 -14.91
N VAL A 181 -13.52 -19.33 -15.57
CA VAL A 181 -13.17 -18.60 -16.80
C VAL A 181 -12.06 -17.58 -16.56
N GLU A 182 -12.02 -16.98 -15.37
CA GLU A 182 -10.94 -16.06 -14.95
C GLU A 182 -9.73 -16.81 -14.34
N GLU A 183 -9.66 -18.13 -14.52
CA GLU A 183 -8.59 -19.00 -14.01
C GLU A 183 -8.45 -18.99 -12.47
N VAL A 184 -9.53 -18.80 -11.75
CA VAL A 184 -9.65 -19.04 -10.30
C VAL A 184 -10.46 -20.32 -10.14
N VAL A 185 -9.76 -21.43 -9.92
CA VAL A 185 -10.35 -22.78 -9.95
C VAL A 185 -10.61 -23.25 -8.52
N PRO A 186 -11.86 -23.68 -8.19
CA PRO A 186 -12.16 -24.26 -6.90
C PRO A 186 -11.35 -25.52 -6.60
N GLU A 187 -11.08 -25.80 -5.34
CA GLU A 187 -10.45 -27.06 -4.90
C GLU A 187 -11.27 -28.29 -5.35
N GLU A 188 -12.60 -28.20 -5.35
CA GLU A 188 -13.51 -29.23 -5.84
C GLU A 188 -13.25 -29.65 -7.33
N TYR A 189 -12.71 -28.73 -8.12
CA TYR A 189 -12.37 -28.96 -9.53
C TYR A 189 -10.86 -29.16 -9.76
N GLY A 190 -10.10 -29.41 -8.68
CA GLY A 190 -8.66 -29.64 -8.71
C GLY A 190 -7.82 -28.36 -8.75
N GLY A 191 -8.37 -27.23 -8.37
CA GLY A 191 -7.65 -25.96 -8.20
C GLY A 191 -7.11 -25.76 -6.79
N ASP A 192 -6.53 -24.58 -6.56
CA ASP A 192 -5.86 -24.21 -5.32
C ASP A 192 -6.65 -23.19 -4.48
N SER A 193 -7.83 -22.77 -4.92
CA SER A 193 -8.61 -21.72 -4.28
C SER A 193 -9.79 -22.29 -3.51
N PRO A 194 -9.88 -22.11 -2.17
CA PRO A 194 -11.06 -22.44 -1.42
C PRO A 194 -12.22 -21.49 -1.76
N PHE A 195 -13.44 -22.04 -1.91
CA PHE A 195 -14.67 -21.28 -2.14
C PHE A 195 -15.61 -21.50 -0.98
N VAL A 196 -16.00 -20.44 -0.29
CA VAL A 196 -16.87 -20.51 0.88
C VAL A 196 -18.12 -19.65 0.68
N PRO A 197 -19.32 -20.23 0.67
CA PRO A 197 -20.57 -19.47 0.70
C PRO A 197 -20.76 -18.81 2.07
N VAL A 198 -20.99 -17.49 2.10
CA VAL A 198 -21.12 -16.73 3.34
C VAL A 198 -22.32 -15.79 3.31
N SER A 199 -22.84 -15.47 4.49
CA SER A 199 -23.82 -14.42 4.69
C SER A 199 -23.46 -13.59 5.91
N SER A 200 -23.14 -12.32 5.71
CA SER A 200 -22.89 -11.37 6.80
C SER A 200 -24.16 -11.04 7.60
N LYS A 201 -25.34 -11.29 7.03
CA LYS A 201 -26.63 -11.05 7.68
C LYS A 201 -26.95 -12.15 8.70
N THR A 202 -26.69 -13.40 8.36
CA THR A 202 -27.00 -14.58 9.21
C THR A 202 -25.78 -15.09 9.96
N GLY A 203 -24.56 -14.72 9.57
CA GLY A 203 -23.32 -15.26 10.09
C GLY A 203 -22.90 -16.60 9.47
N MET A 204 -23.68 -17.12 8.51
CA MET A 204 -23.42 -18.39 7.87
C MET A 204 -22.08 -18.39 7.14
N GLY A 205 -21.28 -19.44 7.35
CA GLY A 205 -20.03 -19.70 6.62
C GLY A 205 -18.86 -18.80 6.99
N ILE A 206 -19.01 -17.81 7.88
CA ILE A 206 -17.94 -16.85 8.20
C ILE A 206 -16.83 -17.52 9.01
N ASP A 207 -17.15 -18.37 9.96
CA ASP A 207 -16.16 -19.12 10.73
C ASP A 207 -15.40 -20.09 9.82
N GLU A 208 -16.07 -20.72 8.86
CA GLU A 208 -15.45 -21.57 7.84
C GLU A 208 -14.51 -20.78 6.94
N LEU A 209 -14.91 -19.56 6.53
CA LEU A 209 -14.05 -18.66 5.75
C LEU A 209 -12.74 -18.34 6.49
N LEU A 210 -12.85 -17.98 7.76
CA LEU A 210 -11.68 -17.68 8.60
C LEU A 210 -10.79 -18.91 8.80
N GLU A 211 -11.40 -20.08 8.93
CA GLU A 211 -10.70 -21.36 9.00
C GLU A 211 -9.90 -21.64 7.73
N GLN A 212 -10.50 -21.47 6.55
CA GLN A 212 -9.80 -21.63 5.27
C GLN A 212 -8.65 -20.63 5.09
N VAL A 213 -8.82 -19.39 5.52
CA VAL A 213 -7.73 -18.39 5.51
C VAL A 213 -6.56 -18.83 6.38
N LEU A 214 -6.83 -19.34 7.59
CA LEU A 214 -5.78 -19.80 8.49
C LEU A 214 -5.11 -21.08 8.00
N LEU A 215 -5.83 -21.99 7.36
CA LEU A 215 -5.24 -23.17 6.71
C LEU A 215 -4.29 -22.78 5.56
N GLN A 216 -4.68 -21.81 4.73
CA GLN A 216 -3.79 -21.28 3.69
C GLN A 216 -2.56 -20.60 4.31
N ALA A 217 -2.71 -19.88 5.43
CA ALA A 217 -1.60 -19.27 6.14
C ALA A 217 -0.61 -20.31 6.71
N GLU A 218 -1.09 -21.45 7.20
CA GLU A 218 -0.25 -22.56 7.66
C GLU A 218 0.58 -23.15 6.50
N VAL A 219 -0.03 -23.33 5.34
CA VAL A 219 0.67 -23.81 4.13
C VAL A 219 1.78 -22.85 3.69
N LEU A 220 1.57 -21.54 3.86
CA LEU A 220 2.56 -20.51 3.52
C LEU A 220 3.73 -20.44 4.52
N GLU A 221 3.63 -21.06 5.70
CA GLU A 221 4.65 -21.04 6.77
C GLU A 221 5.16 -19.62 7.08
N LEU A 222 4.25 -18.69 7.31
CA LEU A 222 4.56 -17.26 7.50
C LEU A 222 5.39 -17.04 8.76
N LYS A 223 6.60 -16.53 8.59
CA LYS A 223 7.55 -16.24 9.67
C LYS A 223 8.16 -14.86 9.51
N ALA A 224 8.48 -14.21 10.62
CA ALA A 224 9.22 -12.97 10.65
C ALA A 224 10.07 -12.85 11.92
N PRO A 225 11.19 -12.11 11.90
CA PRO A 225 11.93 -11.79 13.11
C PRO A 225 11.09 -10.84 13.97
N VAL A 226 11.00 -11.11 15.26
CA VAL A 226 10.29 -10.26 16.22
C VAL A 226 11.26 -9.32 16.93
N GLU A 227 12.41 -9.85 17.35
CA GLU A 227 13.46 -9.07 18.03
C GLU A 227 14.41 -8.40 17.03
N ALA A 228 13.84 -7.61 16.13
CA ALA A 228 14.56 -6.85 15.12
C ALA A 228 14.03 -5.42 15.03
N MET A 229 14.79 -4.54 14.39
CA MET A 229 14.30 -3.22 14.03
C MET A 229 13.13 -3.36 13.06
N ALA A 230 12.05 -2.60 13.30
CA ALA A 230 10.84 -2.74 12.51
C ALA A 230 11.06 -2.27 11.06
N LYS A 231 10.48 -3.04 10.15
CA LYS A 231 10.33 -2.70 8.73
C LYS A 231 8.90 -3.01 8.30
N GLY A 232 8.39 -2.27 7.34
CA GLY A 232 7.04 -2.52 6.82
C GLY A 232 6.63 -1.48 5.79
N LEU A 233 5.32 -1.33 5.62
CA LEU A 233 4.72 -0.47 4.60
C LEU A 233 3.80 0.58 5.22
N VAL A 234 3.80 1.77 4.62
CA VAL A 234 2.80 2.80 4.88
C VAL A 234 1.53 2.44 4.10
N ILE A 235 0.47 2.15 4.81
CA ILE A 235 -0.82 1.80 4.21
C ILE A 235 -1.57 3.06 3.79
N GLU A 236 -1.65 4.04 4.69
CA GLU A 236 -2.33 5.30 4.47
C GLU A 236 -1.66 6.43 5.27
N ALA A 237 -1.81 7.66 4.84
CA ALA A 237 -1.27 8.81 5.54
C ALA A 237 -2.17 10.04 5.40
N GLN A 238 -2.22 10.85 6.45
CA GLN A 238 -3.04 12.05 6.52
C GLN A 238 -2.35 13.17 7.29
N LEU A 239 -2.83 14.38 7.09
CA LEU A 239 -2.42 15.54 7.87
C LEU A 239 -3.55 15.94 8.81
N ASP A 240 -3.42 15.60 10.08
CA ASP A 240 -4.37 15.96 11.12
C ASP A 240 -4.07 17.37 11.66
N LYS A 241 -5.11 18.20 11.88
CA LYS A 241 -4.95 19.59 12.35
C LYS A 241 -4.34 19.69 13.76
N GLY A 242 -4.55 18.69 14.61
CA GLY A 242 -4.06 18.69 16.01
C GLY A 242 -2.81 17.85 16.21
N ARG A 243 -2.71 16.74 15.50
CA ARG A 243 -1.67 15.73 15.67
C ARG A 243 -0.52 15.85 14.66
N GLY A 244 -0.71 16.65 13.61
CA GLY A 244 0.23 16.80 12.50
C GLY A 244 0.20 15.62 11.53
N PRO A 245 1.34 15.29 10.90
CA PRO A 245 1.43 14.11 10.04
C PRO A 245 1.16 12.83 10.80
N VAL A 246 0.21 12.04 10.30
CA VAL A 246 -0.22 10.75 10.86
C VAL A 246 -0.15 9.72 9.76
N ALA A 247 0.44 8.57 10.04
CA ALA A 247 0.54 7.47 9.09
C ALA A 247 0.07 6.17 9.72
N THR A 248 -0.76 5.42 9.00
CA THR A 248 -1.09 4.03 9.33
C THR A 248 -0.07 3.14 8.65
N VAL A 249 0.68 2.39 9.43
CA VAL A 249 1.73 1.49 8.97
C VAL A 249 1.41 0.05 9.32
N LEU A 250 1.81 -0.86 8.45
CA LEU A 250 1.77 -2.29 8.68
C LEU A 250 3.19 -2.77 8.93
N VAL A 251 3.45 -3.26 10.12
CA VAL A 251 4.75 -3.87 10.45
C VAL A 251 4.84 -5.23 9.78
N GLN A 252 5.86 -5.45 8.95
CA GLN A 252 6.10 -6.73 8.28
C GLN A 252 7.15 -7.57 8.99
N SER A 253 8.14 -6.93 9.59
CA SER A 253 9.19 -7.59 10.37
C SER A 253 9.69 -6.70 11.50
N GLY A 254 10.23 -7.29 12.54
CA GLY A 254 10.69 -6.57 13.72
C GLY A 254 9.55 -6.06 14.59
N THR A 255 9.90 -5.32 15.62
CA THR A 255 8.95 -4.70 16.55
C THR A 255 9.15 -3.19 16.60
N LEU A 256 8.10 -2.46 16.23
CA LEU A 256 8.06 -1.00 16.32
C LEU A 256 7.69 -0.58 17.74
N LYS A 257 8.41 0.40 18.29
CA LYS A 257 8.21 0.93 19.64
C LYS A 257 8.05 2.43 19.64
N VAL A 258 7.31 2.95 20.60
CA VAL A 258 7.28 4.40 20.85
C VAL A 258 8.68 4.88 21.19
N GLY A 259 9.12 5.96 20.56
CA GLY A 259 10.47 6.50 20.68
C GLY A 259 11.44 6.08 19.58
N ASP A 260 11.09 5.08 18.76
CA ASP A 260 11.91 4.67 17.62
C ASP A 260 12.01 5.78 16.56
N VAL A 261 13.16 5.82 15.90
CA VAL A 261 13.40 6.70 14.76
C VAL A 261 12.96 5.97 13.49
N VAL A 262 11.98 6.51 12.81
CA VAL A 262 11.41 5.94 11.60
C VAL A 262 11.79 6.78 10.39
N LEU A 263 12.23 6.09 9.33
CA LEU A 263 12.36 6.61 7.98
C LEU A 263 11.24 6.01 7.14
N ALA A 264 10.34 6.83 6.62
CA ALA A 264 9.23 6.43 5.77
C ALA A 264 9.30 7.19 4.44
N GLY A 265 9.64 6.49 3.36
CA GLY A 265 9.85 7.12 2.06
C GLY A 265 10.85 8.28 2.14
N GLN A 266 10.35 9.51 1.93
CA GLN A 266 11.12 10.75 1.94
C GLN A 266 11.03 11.52 3.26
N THR A 267 10.36 10.97 4.25
CA THR A 267 10.18 11.60 5.55
C THR A 267 10.83 10.81 6.66
N SER A 268 11.20 11.46 7.74
CA SER A 268 11.73 10.83 8.93
C SER A 268 11.14 11.47 10.16
N GLY A 269 11.21 10.78 11.28
CA GLY A 269 10.79 11.33 12.55
C GLY A 269 10.88 10.31 13.67
N ARG A 270 10.70 10.76 14.90
CA ARG A 270 10.63 9.93 16.07
C ARG A 270 9.19 9.64 16.42
N VAL A 271 8.83 8.38 16.57
CA VAL A 271 7.48 7.96 16.96
C VAL A 271 7.15 8.54 18.33
N ARG A 272 6.25 9.50 18.38
CA ARG A 272 5.78 10.14 19.62
C ARG A 272 4.66 9.37 20.27
N ALA A 273 3.76 8.84 19.47
CA ALA A 273 2.65 8.02 19.91
C ALA A 273 2.30 6.99 18.83
N MET A 274 1.79 5.85 19.27
CA MET A 274 1.19 4.83 18.43
C MET A 274 -0.22 4.54 18.93
N LEU A 275 -1.16 4.39 18.01
CA LEU A 275 -2.53 4.00 18.30
C LEU A 275 -2.86 2.71 17.55
N ASP A 276 -3.65 1.84 18.18
CA ASP A 276 -4.24 0.70 17.52
C ASP A 276 -5.44 1.12 16.64
N GLU A 277 -6.06 0.18 15.94
CA GLU A 277 -7.24 0.41 15.11
C GLU A 277 -8.47 0.92 15.88
N ASN A 278 -8.48 0.80 17.20
CA ASN A 278 -9.55 1.30 18.08
C ASN A 278 -9.21 2.68 18.66
N GLY A 279 -8.09 3.28 18.25
CA GLY A 279 -7.61 4.56 18.77
C GLY A 279 -7.01 4.47 20.18
N LYS A 280 -6.72 3.27 20.68
CA LYS A 280 -6.08 3.09 21.99
C LYS A 280 -4.55 3.18 21.87
N PRO A 281 -3.88 3.78 22.87
CA PRO A 281 -2.42 3.86 22.87
C PRO A 281 -1.79 2.46 22.89
N ALA A 282 -0.87 2.22 21.94
CA ALA A 282 -0.03 1.04 21.88
C ALA A 282 1.43 1.43 22.17
N LYS A 283 2.15 0.63 22.93
CA LYS A 283 3.57 0.86 23.22
C LYS A 283 4.47 0.19 22.20
N THR A 284 4.05 -0.95 21.69
CA THR A 284 4.78 -1.79 20.75
C THR A 284 3.85 -2.36 19.69
N ALA A 285 4.39 -2.61 18.50
CA ALA A 285 3.69 -3.30 17.42
C ALA A 285 4.66 -4.30 16.77
N GLY A 286 4.32 -5.59 16.86
CA GLY A 286 5.07 -6.68 16.24
C GLY A 286 4.69 -6.90 14.77
N PRO A 287 5.26 -7.97 14.15
CA PRO A 287 4.96 -8.33 12.78
C PRO A 287 3.46 -8.56 12.53
N SER A 288 2.97 -8.14 11.36
CA SER A 288 1.58 -8.21 10.90
C SER A 288 0.60 -7.34 11.69
N ILE A 289 1.06 -6.48 12.58
CA ILE A 289 0.18 -5.57 13.35
C ILE A 289 0.12 -4.20 12.66
N PRO A 290 -1.08 -3.73 12.30
CA PRO A 290 -1.27 -2.37 11.83
C PRO A 290 -1.33 -1.39 13.01
N VAL A 291 -0.67 -0.25 12.88
CA VAL A 291 -0.69 0.84 13.87
C VAL A 291 -0.68 2.20 13.21
N GLU A 292 -1.34 3.15 13.84
CA GLU A 292 -1.23 4.56 13.49
C GLU A 292 -0.05 5.17 14.25
N ILE A 293 0.88 5.81 13.54
CA ILE A 293 2.05 6.46 14.12
C ILE A 293 1.96 7.98 13.95
N GLN A 294 2.49 8.70 14.95
CA GLN A 294 2.59 10.15 14.99
C GLN A 294 4.03 10.56 15.27
N GLY A 295 4.46 11.68 14.71
CA GLY A 295 5.79 12.24 14.95
C GLY A 295 6.69 12.33 13.72
N LEU A 296 6.19 11.97 12.54
CA LEU A 296 6.90 12.20 11.28
C LEU A 296 6.98 13.69 10.96
N SER A 297 8.02 14.10 10.25
CA SER A 297 8.24 15.49 9.85
C SER A 297 7.27 15.97 8.78
N ASP A 298 6.80 15.08 7.93
CA ASP A 298 5.84 15.34 6.85
C ASP A 298 4.99 14.09 6.60
N VAL A 299 3.97 14.22 5.76
CA VAL A 299 3.10 13.11 5.37
C VAL A 299 3.83 12.20 4.38
N PRO A 300 4.09 10.92 4.70
CA PRO A 300 4.68 9.98 3.77
C PRO A 300 3.68 9.62 2.66
N GLN A 301 4.19 9.05 1.57
CA GLN A 301 3.30 8.51 0.54
C GLN A 301 2.78 7.14 0.96
N ALA A 302 1.53 6.89 0.65
CA ALA A 302 0.96 5.57 0.84
C ALA A 302 1.65 4.56 -0.10
N GLY A 303 2.07 3.40 0.43
CA GLY A 303 2.89 2.41 -0.26
C GLY A 303 4.40 2.60 -0.09
N ASP A 304 4.84 3.67 0.56
CA ASP A 304 6.25 3.81 0.92
C ASP A 304 6.66 2.75 1.93
N GLU A 305 7.86 2.24 1.77
CA GLU A 305 8.48 1.41 2.81
C GLU A 305 8.91 2.27 3.98
N PHE A 306 8.70 1.76 5.18
CA PHE A 306 9.26 2.33 6.39
C PHE A 306 10.26 1.40 7.04
N MET A 307 11.23 1.98 7.70
CA MET A 307 12.21 1.26 8.51
C MET A 307 12.60 2.06 9.75
N VAL A 308 12.92 1.33 10.82
CA VAL A 308 13.51 1.91 12.03
C VAL A 308 15.02 1.97 11.86
N LEU A 309 15.61 3.10 12.22
CA LEU A 309 17.05 3.31 12.23
C LEU A 309 17.52 3.62 13.65
N SER A 310 18.79 3.28 13.94
CA SER A 310 19.41 3.55 15.23
C SER A 310 19.73 5.04 15.43
N ASP A 311 20.03 5.77 14.35
CA ASP A 311 20.47 7.16 14.37
C ASP A 311 19.48 8.09 13.65
N GLU A 312 18.96 9.06 14.40
CA GLU A 312 18.02 10.08 13.90
C GLU A 312 18.66 11.00 12.87
N ARG A 313 19.94 11.34 13.02
CA ARG A 313 20.67 12.18 12.09
C ARG A 313 20.75 11.51 10.72
N ARG A 314 21.12 10.23 10.70
CA ARG A 314 21.19 9.43 9.48
C ARG A 314 19.82 9.28 8.81
N ALA A 315 18.77 9.03 9.57
CA ALA A 315 17.41 8.98 9.04
C ALA A 315 17.02 10.30 8.33
N ARG A 316 17.39 11.43 8.92
CA ARG A 316 17.14 12.75 8.34
C ARG A 316 17.96 13.00 7.07
N GLU A 317 19.23 12.60 7.06
CA GLU A 317 20.10 12.71 5.89
C GLU A 317 19.56 11.88 4.72
N ILE A 318 19.16 10.64 4.94
CA ILE A 318 18.54 9.78 3.92
C ILE A 318 17.22 10.36 3.42
N ALA A 319 16.35 10.82 4.31
CA ALA A 319 15.08 11.44 3.94
C ALA A 319 15.30 12.67 3.04
N THR A 320 16.25 13.54 3.39
CA THR A 320 16.62 14.74 2.62
C THR A 320 17.17 14.36 1.22
N TYR A 321 18.02 13.36 1.17
CA TYR A 321 18.57 12.83 -0.08
C TYR A 321 17.49 12.30 -1.00
N ARG A 322 16.59 11.46 -0.48
CA ARG A 322 15.44 10.90 -1.22
C ARG A 322 14.52 12.00 -1.73
N ALA A 323 14.20 12.99 -0.90
CA ALA A 323 13.38 14.15 -1.27
C ALA A 323 14.03 14.97 -2.40
N GLY A 324 15.34 15.18 -2.34
CA GLY A 324 16.10 15.84 -3.40
C GLY A 324 16.08 15.07 -4.72
N LYS A 325 16.34 13.77 -4.68
CA LYS A 325 16.31 12.88 -5.85
C LYS A 325 14.92 12.86 -6.50
N PHE A 326 13.86 12.73 -5.69
CA PHE A 326 12.47 12.75 -6.17
C PHE A 326 12.12 14.09 -6.84
N ARG A 327 12.49 15.21 -6.20
CA ARG A 327 12.28 16.55 -6.77
C ARG A 327 12.98 16.71 -8.12
N ASN A 328 14.23 16.27 -8.23
CA ASN A 328 14.99 16.35 -9.49
C ASN A 328 14.34 15.48 -10.58
N THR A 329 13.89 14.26 -10.25
CA THR A 329 13.20 13.37 -11.19
C THR A 329 11.86 13.98 -11.63
N LYS A 330 11.11 14.59 -10.70
CA LYS A 330 9.86 15.27 -11.02
C LYS A 330 10.07 16.48 -11.94
N LEU A 331 11.10 17.28 -11.68
CA LEU A 331 11.47 18.42 -12.52
C LEU A 331 11.89 17.97 -13.92
N ALA A 332 12.70 16.90 -14.03
CA ALA A 332 13.12 16.34 -15.31
C ALA A 332 11.92 15.83 -16.12
N LYS A 333 10.97 15.12 -15.47
CA LYS A 333 9.70 14.69 -16.12
C LYS A 333 8.85 15.86 -16.56
N GLN A 334 8.75 16.91 -15.77
CA GLN A 334 8.00 18.13 -16.14
C GLN A 334 8.64 18.87 -17.31
N GLN A 335 9.99 18.93 -17.37
CA GLN A 335 10.69 19.53 -18.50
C GLN A 335 10.53 18.71 -19.78
N ALA A 336 10.62 17.38 -19.69
CA ALA A 336 10.36 16.49 -20.83
C ALA A 336 8.92 16.64 -21.34
N ALA A 337 7.92 16.65 -20.45
CA ALA A 337 6.53 16.86 -20.80
C ALA A 337 6.25 18.25 -21.39
N LYS A 338 6.97 19.30 -20.95
CA LYS A 338 6.88 20.63 -21.57
C LYS A 338 7.44 20.64 -22.98
N LEU A 339 8.58 19.99 -23.21
CA LEU A 339 9.16 19.85 -24.55
C LEU A 339 8.23 19.09 -25.50
N GLU A 340 7.68 17.97 -25.04
CA GLU A 340 6.71 17.19 -25.82
C GLU A 340 5.43 17.98 -26.13
N ASN A 341 4.94 18.80 -25.18
CA ASN A 341 3.80 19.69 -25.40
C ASN A 341 4.10 20.79 -26.43
N VAL A 342 5.29 21.40 -26.39
CA VAL A 342 5.71 22.41 -27.39
C VAL A 342 5.72 21.80 -28.79
N PHE A 343 6.20 20.57 -28.95
CA PHE A 343 6.17 19.86 -30.24
C PHE A 343 4.74 19.56 -30.69
N ASN A 344 3.85 19.15 -29.77
CA ASN A 344 2.46 18.86 -30.05
C ASN A 344 1.64 20.13 -30.37
N GLU A 345 1.91 21.26 -29.68
CA GLU A 345 1.29 22.55 -29.98
C GLU A 345 1.71 23.11 -31.35
N MET A 346 2.89 22.74 -31.85
CA MET A 346 3.32 23.08 -33.21
C MET A 346 2.61 22.26 -34.30
N THR A 347 2.03 21.12 -33.95
CA THR A 347 1.41 20.17 -34.89
C THR A 347 -0.12 20.05 -34.76
N ALA A 348 -0.70 20.33 -33.61
CA ALA A 348 -2.13 20.31 -33.33
C ALA A 348 -2.57 21.71 -32.88
N GLY A 349 -3.71 22.20 -33.37
CA GLY A 349 -4.24 23.50 -33.00
C GLY A 349 -4.36 23.75 -31.49
N GLU A 350 -4.75 24.98 -31.09
CA GLU A 350 -4.83 25.40 -29.66
C GLU A 350 -5.66 24.44 -28.82
N VAL A 351 -4.98 23.60 -27.99
CA VAL A 351 -5.63 22.78 -26.98
C VAL A 351 -5.82 23.63 -25.73
N GLN A 352 -7.07 23.75 -25.28
CA GLN A 352 -7.35 24.45 -24.02
C GLN A 352 -6.90 23.63 -22.81
N THR A 353 -6.22 24.25 -21.87
CA THR A 353 -5.80 23.61 -20.60
C THR A 353 -6.74 24.00 -19.47
N LEU A 354 -7.16 23.01 -18.69
CA LEU A 354 -7.90 23.19 -17.45
C LEU A 354 -6.98 22.90 -16.26
N PRO A 355 -6.38 23.93 -15.64
CA PRO A 355 -5.53 23.72 -14.48
C PRO A 355 -6.37 23.46 -13.24
N ILE A 356 -6.00 22.45 -12.45
CA ILE A 356 -6.68 22.04 -11.23
C ILE A 356 -5.70 21.90 -10.06
N ILE A 357 -6.21 22.19 -8.87
CA ILE A 357 -5.55 21.90 -7.57
C ILE A 357 -6.45 20.94 -6.80
N ILE A 358 -5.89 19.87 -6.27
CA ILE A 358 -6.61 18.85 -5.50
C ILE A 358 -6.15 18.89 -4.04
N LYS A 359 -7.13 18.92 -3.13
CA LYS A 359 -6.89 18.73 -1.69
C LYS A 359 -7.81 17.63 -1.19
N ALA A 360 -7.25 16.63 -0.54
CA ALA A 360 -7.99 15.51 0.02
C ALA A 360 -7.63 15.28 1.49
N ASP A 361 -8.45 14.53 2.19
CA ASP A 361 -8.24 14.18 3.60
C ASP A 361 -7.09 13.20 3.79
N VAL A 362 -6.95 12.22 2.90
CA VAL A 362 -5.90 11.19 2.94
C VAL A 362 -5.18 11.04 1.59
N GLN A 363 -4.00 10.46 1.64
CA GLN A 363 -3.11 10.32 0.48
C GLN A 363 -3.74 9.47 -0.64
N GLY A 364 -4.38 8.35 -0.28
CA GLY A 364 -5.02 7.48 -1.26
C GLY A 364 -6.18 8.14 -2.01
N SER A 365 -7.01 8.93 -1.33
CA SER A 365 -8.09 9.70 -1.95
C SER A 365 -7.54 10.75 -2.91
N GLN A 366 -6.44 11.42 -2.53
CA GLN A 366 -5.76 12.38 -3.39
C GLN A 366 -5.24 11.74 -4.68
N GLU A 367 -4.61 10.57 -4.58
CA GLU A 367 -4.11 9.80 -5.74
C GLU A 367 -5.26 9.37 -6.67
N ALA A 368 -6.34 8.85 -6.09
CA ALA A 368 -7.51 8.39 -6.84
C ALA A 368 -8.18 9.54 -7.64
N LEU A 369 -8.36 10.69 -6.99
CA LEU A 369 -8.91 11.88 -7.64
C LEU A 369 -8.01 12.39 -8.76
N ALA A 370 -6.70 12.49 -8.51
CA ALA A 370 -5.73 12.92 -9.52
C ALA A 370 -5.77 12.01 -10.75
N ALA A 371 -5.73 10.69 -10.56
CA ALA A 371 -5.79 9.73 -11.65
C ALA A 371 -7.11 9.80 -12.42
N SER A 372 -8.25 9.94 -11.74
CA SER A 372 -9.57 10.00 -12.35
C SER A 372 -9.76 11.28 -13.15
N LEU A 373 -9.35 12.44 -12.61
CA LEU A 373 -9.49 13.73 -13.27
C LEU A 373 -8.56 13.86 -14.49
N LEU A 374 -7.36 13.32 -14.42
CA LEU A 374 -6.45 13.30 -15.57
C LEU A 374 -6.98 12.44 -16.73
N LYS A 375 -7.71 11.36 -16.45
CA LYS A 375 -8.38 10.53 -17.48
C LYS A 375 -9.52 11.24 -18.21
N LEU A 376 -10.06 12.32 -17.65
CA LEU A 376 -11.12 13.11 -18.30
C LEU A 376 -10.60 14.05 -19.40
N SER A 377 -9.28 14.12 -19.60
CA SER A 377 -8.69 14.89 -20.70
C SER A 377 -9.21 14.40 -22.06
N THR A 378 -9.55 15.34 -22.92
CA THR A 378 -9.98 15.12 -24.31
C THR A 378 -8.97 15.75 -25.27
N ASP A 379 -9.15 15.55 -26.57
CA ASP A 379 -8.31 16.16 -27.60
C ASP A 379 -8.46 17.70 -27.64
N GLU A 380 -9.57 18.25 -27.17
CA GLU A 380 -9.86 19.69 -27.15
C GLU A 380 -9.47 20.34 -25.80
N ILE A 381 -9.64 19.61 -24.67
CA ILE A 381 -9.40 20.13 -23.32
C ILE A 381 -8.48 19.19 -22.57
N ARG A 382 -7.34 19.67 -22.13
CA ARG A 382 -6.38 18.93 -21.32
C ARG A 382 -6.48 19.32 -19.85
N VAL A 383 -6.76 18.35 -18.99
CA VAL A 383 -6.72 18.55 -17.54
C VAL A 383 -5.25 18.58 -17.09
N GLN A 384 -4.86 19.67 -16.44
CA GLN A 384 -3.51 19.86 -15.92
C GLN A 384 -3.52 19.93 -14.40
N LEU A 385 -2.86 18.98 -13.75
CA LEU A 385 -2.68 18.98 -12.31
C LEU A 385 -1.56 19.96 -11.93
N VAL A 386 -1.94 21.09 -11.32
CA VAL A 386 -1.00 22.11 -10.83
C VAL A 386 -0.38 21.66 -9.50
N TYR A 387 -1.24 21.23 -8.58
CA TYR A 387 -0.84 20.74 -7.27
C TYR A 387 -1.85 19.73 -6.74
N ALA A 388 -1.36 18.74 -6.01
CA ALA A 388 -2.17 17.81 -5.25
C ALA A 388 -1.55 17.60 -3.88
N GLY A 389 -2.37 17.64 -2.83
CA GLY A 389 -1.88 17.51 -1.47
C GLY A 389 -2.95 17.04 -0.50
N VAL A 390 -2.51 16.69 0.69
CA VAL A 390 -3.33 16.20 1.79
C VAL A 390 -3.55 17.31 2.83
N GLY A 391 -4.73 17.31 3.45
CA GLY A 391 -5.13 18.29 4.47
C GLY A 391 -6.09 19.35 3.96
N GLY A 392 -6.46 20.30 4.82
CA GLY A 392 -7.39 21.37 4.50
C GLY A 392 -6.88 22.34 3.43
N ILE A 393 -7.80 23.06 2.81
CA ILE A 393 -7.46 24.12 1.85
C ILE A 393 -6.88 25.30 2.62
N SER A 394 -5.64 25.68 2.30
CA SER A 394 -4.91 26.78 2.94
C SER A 394 -4.93 28.04 2.06
N GLU A 395 -4.58 29.17 2.68
CA GLU A 395 -4.39 30.43 1.95
C GLU A 395 -3.34 30.31 0.84
N SER A 396 -2.29 29.53 1.06
CA SER A 396 -1.27 29.24 0.04
C SER A 396 -1.83 28.51 -1.18
N ASP A 397 -2.77 27.58 -0.97
CA ASP A 397 -3.45 26.87 -2.05
C ASP A 397 -4.32 27.82 -2.88
N VAL A 398 -5.02 28.77 -2.21
CA VAL A 398 -5.83 29.78 -2.89
C VAL A 398 -4.96 30.74 -3.70
N ASN A 399 -3.85 31.20 -3.11
CA ASN A 399 -2.91 32.08 -3.82
C ASN A 399 -2.30 31.38 -5.06
N LEU A 400 -1.97 30.10 -4.93
CA LEU A 400 -1.50 29.31 -6.07
C LEU A 400 -2.59 29.14 -7.13
N ALA A 401 -3.84 28.94 -6.73
CA ALA A 401 -4.98 28.85 -7.64
C ALA A 401 -5.20 30.17 -8.42
N ILE A 402 -5.10 31.30 -7.76
CA ILE A 402 -5.20 32.61 -8.39
C ILE A 402 -4.08 32.81 -9.41
N ALA A 403 -2.83 32.50 -9.01
CA ALA A 403 -1.65 32.66 -9.88
C ALA A 403 -1.69 31.75 -11.10
N SER A 404 -2.18 30.52 -10.98
CA SER A 404 -2.28 29.53 -12.04
C SER A 404 -3.63 29.51 -12.77
N LYS A 405 -4.59 30.33 -12.35
CA LYS A 405 -5.99 30.32 -12.80
C LYS A 405 -6.64 28.92 -12.66
N ALA A 406 -6.26 28.21 -11.60
CA ALA A 406 -6.69 26.84 -11.37
C ALA A 406 -8.00 26.78 -10.57
N ILE A 407 -8.75 25.70 -10.80
CA ILE A 407 -9.91 25.33 -9.98
C ILE A 407 -9.42 24.52 -8.79
N VAL A 408 -9.86 24.87 -7.57
CA VAL A 408 -9.55 24.12 -6.36
C VAL A 408 -10.66 23.10 -6.11
N ILE A 409 -10.28 21.84 -6.03
CA ILE A 409 -11.17 20.71 -5.74
C ILE A 409 -10.80 20.16 -4.36
N GLY A 410 -11.75 20.21 -3.43
CA GLY A 410 -11.61 19.65 -2.09
C GLY A 410 -12.43 18.37 -1.93
N PHE A 411 -11.80 17.29 -1.45
CA PHE A 411 -12.48 16.04 -1.12
C PHE A 411 -12.41 15.80 0.39
N ASN A 412 -13.58 15.79 1.04
CA ASN A 412 -13.73 15.59 2.47
C ASN A 412 -12.85 16.53 3.34
N VAL A 413 -12.55 17.73 2.84
CA VAL A 413 -11.76 18.75 3.52
C VAL A 413 -12.53 20.06 3.60
N ARG A 414 -12.13 20.90 4.55
CA ARG A 414 -12.68 22.26 4.73
C ARG A 414 -11.61 23.29 4.42
N ALA A 415 -12.06 24.47 4.04
CA ALA A 415 -11.20 25.66 3.89
C ALA A 415 -10.89 26.29 5.25
#